data_23c4f7d0be07a93279ad4982b93d83da
#
_entry.id   23c4f7d0be07a93279ad4982b93d83da
#
_cell.length_a   1.000
_cell.length_b   1.000
_cell.length_c   1.000
_cell.angle_alpha   90.00
_cell.angle_beta   90.00
_cell.angle_gamma   90.00
#
_symmetry.space_group_name_H-M   'P 1'
#
loop_
_entity.id
_entity.type
_entity.pdbx_description
1 polymer ?
#
loop_
_entity_poly.entity_id
_entity_poly.type
_entity_poly.pdbx_seq_one_letter_code
_entity_poly.pdbx_strand_id
1 'polypeptide(L)'
;MISRRGATGQPDSRPADRIGAEYPTGAMSFRFTTAGESHGPGLVAIVEGLPAGLALDRETLDHEMARRQLGHGRGGRMKIETDTIEIRSGVRHGITLGSPIAALVANRDYENWDVRMNPWPVDEEVPEITLPRPGHADLVGMWKYDHSDLRNVLERASARETAARVAAGSLARAFLDALGVSVRSHVTRVASVEAGPLDPVLEDFEGVDDDPVRCLDPEASAAMVEEINVLRKKNESLGGTFEVRVFGLVPGLGSHVSWEERMDGRLAQAVCSIQSIKGASIGPAWDVASRPGSEAHDEIFFSDEEGFHRETNRSGGLEGGMTTGEPLTVNAAVKPISTLTKPLRSVDTETKEPGQAHKERTDSTVVPAAAVVAESMVCLVLAAAYREKFGGDSMVDVLAAVESYCERIGWR
;
A
#
# COMPACT_ATOMS: atom_id res chain seq x y z
N MET A 1 -0.24 71.78 35.34
CA MET A 1 -0.29 70.84 36.47
C MET A 1 -1.13 69.66 36.02
N ILE A 2 -0.53 68.60 35.53
CA ILE A 2 -1.21 67.34 35.24
C ILE A 2 -0.27 66.17 35.69
N SER A 3 -0.78 65.45 36.68
CA SER A 3 -0.14 64.34 37.37
C SER A 3 0.03 63.12 36.45
N ARG A 4 1.23 62.57 36.35
CA ARG A 4 1.54 61.26 35.79
C ARG A 4 1.31 60.20 36.85
N ARG A 5 0.40 59.28 36.61
CA ARG A 5 0.34 58.00 37.33
C ARG A 5 0.98 56.89 36.46
N GLY A 6 2.00 56.27 37.02
CA GLY A 6 2.64 55.12 36.41
C GLY A 6 1.76 53.88 36.53
N ALA A 7 1.67 53.10 35.46
CA ALA A 7 1.12 51.78 35.46
C ALA A 7 2.29 50.77 35.35
N THR A 8 2.57 50.06 36.44
CA THR A 8 3.44 48.89 36.47
C THR A 8 2.63 47.70 35.97
N GLY A 9 2.85 47.33 34.69
CA GLY A 9 2.34 46.07 34.15
C GLY A 9 3.20 44.93 34.61
N GLN A 10 2.65 44.00 35.39
CA GLN A 10 3.21 42.69 35.59
C GLN A 10 3.12 41.87 34.27
N PRO A 11 4.13 41.05 33.92
CA PRO A 11 4.03 40.16 32.79
C PRO A 11 3.00 39.05 33.10
N ASP A 12 2.02 38.94 32.24
CA ASP A 12 0.99 37.90 32.24
C ASP A 12 1.65 36.54 31.99
N SER A 13 1.89 35.77 33.07
CA SER A 13 2.33 34.39 32.99
C SER A 13 1.15 33.49 32.66
N ARG A 14 0.81 33.39 31.38
CA ARG A 14 -0.05 32.28 30.93
C ARG A 14 0.72 30.96 31.09
N PRO A 15 0.15 29.97 31.77
CA PRO A 15 0.74 28.68 31.80
C PRO A 15 0.81 28.16 30.36
N ALA A 16 2.00 27.69 29.95
CA ALA A 16 2.15 26.94 28.72
C ALA A 16 1.20 25.74 28.80
N ASP A 17 0.13 25.80 27.99
CA ASP A 17 -0.75 24.66 27.78
C ASP A 17 0.14 23.51 27.35
N ARG A 18 0.29 22.55 28.24
CA ARG A 18 0.87 21.26 27.91
C ARG A 18 0.04 20.69 26.78
N ILE A 19 0.62 20.63 25.60
CA ILE A 19 0.16 19.72 24.56
C ILE A 19 0.34 18.34 25.15
N GLY A 20 -0.64 17.90 25.91
CA GLY A 20 -0.77 16.51 26.33
C GLY A 20 -1.05 15.73 25.06
N ALA A 21 -0.04 15.11 24.49
CA ALA A 21 -0.27 13.99 23.62
C ALA A 21 -0.93 12.94 24.51
N GLU A 22 -2.25 12.88 24.52
CA GLU A 22 -2.98 11.71 24.98
C GLU A 22 -2.60 10.58 24.03
N TYR A 23 -1.61 9.80 24.41
CA TYR A 23 -1.45 8.48 23.84
C TYR A 23 -2.72 7.72 24.21
N PRO A 24 -3.49 7.22 23.24
CA PRO A 24 -4.64 6.41 23.56
C PRO A 24 -4.15 5.21 24.38
N THR A 25 -4.54 5.16 25.66
CA THR A 25 -4.32 4.04 26.58
C THR A 25 -5.35 2.95 26.25
N GLY A 26 -5.35 2.47 25.00
CA GLY A 26 -6.09 1.31 24.52
C GLY A 26 -5.11 0.27 24.04
N ALA A 27 -5.52 -1.00 23.99
CA ALA A 27 -4.75 -2.15 23.51
C ALA A 27 -3.83 -1.76 22.34
N MET A 28 -2.58 -2.23 22.34
CA MET A 28 -1.59 -1.86 21.31
C MET A 28 -2.18 -2.02 19.93
N SER A 29 -2.61 -0.90 19.32
CA SER A 29 -3.17 -0.90 17.97
C SER A 29 -2.06 -1.23 16.99
N PHE A 30 -2.35 -2.13 16.05
CA PHE A 30 -1.44 -2.40 14.95
C PHE A 30 -1.25 -1.13 14.12
N ARG A 31 -0.02 -0.74 13.90
CA ARG A 31 0.32 0.42 13.07
C ARG A 31 1.66 0.25 12.38
N PHE A 32 1.86 0.98 11.30
CA PHE A 32 3.15 1.03 10.62
C PHE A 32 3.48 2.46 10.19
N THR A 33 4.76 2.70 10.00
CA THR A 33 5.30 3.95 9.45
C THR A 33 6.42 3.62 8.47
N THR A 34 6.58 4.46 7.42
CA THR A 34 7.67 4.34 6.46
C THR A 34 8.47 5.64 6.40
N ALA A 35 9.77 5.52 6.19
CA ALA A 35 10.69 6.65 6.00
C ALA A 35 11.68 6.33 4.87
N GLY A 36 12.40 7.36 4.41
CA GLY A 36 13.45 7.26 3.40
C GLY A 36 13.05 7.82 2.05
N GLU A 37 14.05 8.14 1.25
CA GLU A 37 13.98 8.74 -0.08
C GLU A 37 14.41 7.74 -1.15
N SER A 38 13.96 7.97 -2.39
CA SER A 38 14.21 7.07 -3.53
C SER A 38 15.70 6.79 -3.77
N HIS A 39 16.53 7.81 -3.67
CA HIS A 39 17.98 7.73 -3.87
C HIS A 39 18.77 8.03 -2.58
N GLY A 40 18.11 8.08 -1.42
CA GLY A 40 18.76 8.10 -0.12
C GLY A 40 19.38 6.73 0.24
N PRO A 41 20.03 6.60 1.39
CA PRO A 41 20.78 5.37 1.77
C PRO A 41 19.89 4.13 1.92
N GLY A 42 18.60 4.30 2.14
CA GLY A 42 17.65 3.20 2.27
C GLY A 42 16.27 3.65 2.68
N LEU A 43 15.37 2.69 2.72
CA LEU A 43 13.99 2.87 3.18
C LEU A 43 13.81 2.12 4.50
N VAL A 44 13.05 2.69 5.41
CA VAL A 44 12.75 2.10 6.71
C VAL A 44 11.26 1.89 6.84
N ALA A 45 10.87 0.74 7.38
CA ALA A 45 9.52 0.48 7.89
C ALA A 45 9.59 0.16 9.38
N ILE A 46 8.69 0.73 10.16
CA ILE A 46 8.49 0.37 11.57
C ILE A 46 7.08 -0.18 11.68
N VAL A 47 6.96 -1.40 12.23
CA VAL A 47 5.69 -2.09 12.46
C VAL A 47 5.54 -2.34 13.95
N GLU A 48 4.40 -1.92 14.50
CA GLU A 48 4.06 -2.08 15.92
C GLU A 48 2.75 -2.85 16.06
N GLY A 49 2.58 -3.57 17.17
CA GLY A 49 1.34 -4.27 17.48
C GLY A 49 1.25 -5.69 16.94
N LEU A 50 2.30 -6.23 16.30
CA LEU A 50 2.38 -7.67 16.05
C LEU A 50 2.58 -8.44 17.37
N PRO A 51 1.87 -9.56 17.59
CA PRO A 51 2.00 -10.35 18.82
C PRO A 51 3.36 -11.03 18.91
N ALA A 52 3.81 -11.32 20.13
CA ALA A 52 4.96 -12.16 20.35
C ALA A 52 4.69 -13.61 19.90
N GLY A 53 5.73 -14.32 19.48
CA GLY A 53 5.61 -15.73 19.12
C GLY A 53 5.20 -16.01 17.67
N LEU A 54 5.06 -14.98 16.83
CA LEU A 54 4.86 -15.17 15.38
C LEU A 54 6.18 -15.63 14.74
N ALA A 55 6.12 -16.76 14.04
CA ALA A 55 7.26 -17.25 13.26
C ALA A 55 7.37 -16.46 11.96
N LEU A 56 8.56 -15.99 11.64
CA LEU A 56 8.90 -15.31 10.41
C LEU A 56 9.96 -16.12 9.67
N ASP A 57 9.70 -16.38 8.40
CA ASP A 57 10.64 -17.01 7.50
C ASP A 57 11.31 -15.97 6.61
N ARG A 58 12.64 -15.95 6.61
CA ARG A 58 13.41 -14.96 5.84
C ARG A 58 13.22 -15.10 4.33
N GLU A 59 13.17 -16.33 3.83
CA GLU A 59 13.03 -16.58 2.39
C GLU A 59 11.67 -16.08 1.89
N THR A 60 10.62 -16.29 2.70
CA THR A 60 9.28 -15.78 2.40
C THR A 60 9.26 -14.24 2.38
N LEU A 61 9.88 -13.58 3.36
CA LEU A 61 9.95 -12.12 3.38
C LEU A 61 10.71 -11.54 2.18
N ASP A 62 11.85 -12.13 1.84
CA ASP A 62 12.67 -11.71 0.67
C ASP A 62 11.94 -12.02 -0.65
N HIS A 63 11.15 -13.11 -0.72
CA HIS A 63 10.31 -13.42 -1.87
C HIS A 63 9.23 -12.35 -2.10
N GLU A 64 8.54 -11.87 -1.06
CA GLU A 64 7.57 -10.79 -1.18
C GLU A 64 8.20 -9.51 -1.76
N MET A 65 9.43 -9.19 -1.36
CA MET A 65 10.17 -8.06 -1.92
C MET A 65 10.50 -8.29 -3.41
N ALA A 66 10.90 -9.50 -3.78
CA ALA A 66 11.20 -9.87 -5.16
C ALA A 66 9.95 -9.79 -6.05
N ARG A 67 8.78 -10.27 -5.60
CA ARG A 67 7.50 -10.19 -6.32
C ARG A 67 7.20 -8.76 -6.78
N ARG A 68 7.43 -7.74 -5.94
CA ARG A 68 7.25 -6.33 -6.30
C ARG A 68 8.11 -5.88 -7.47
N GLN A 69 9.25 -6.52 -7.70
CA GLN A 69 10.20 -6.17 -8.75
C GLN A 69 9.91 -6.87 -10.09
N LEU A 70 9.07 -7.89 -10.09
CA LEU A 70 8.67 -8.64 -11.29
C LEU A 70 7.78 -7.81 -12.22
N GLY A 71 7.55 -8.33 -13.40
CA GLY A 71 6.63 -7.83 -14.40
C GLY A 71 7.31 -7.30 -15.67
N HIS A 72 6.63 -7.51 -16.80
CA HIS A 72 7.06 -7.01 -18.10
C HIS A 72 6.90 -5.48 -18.17
N GLY A 73 7.80 -4.80 -18.86
CA GLY A 73 7.76 -3.33 -18.97
C GLY A 73 8.53 -2.59 -17.86
N ARG A 74 9.21 -3.31 -16.96
CA ARG A 74 10.05 -2.72 -15.90
C ARG A 74 11.31 -2.06 -16.46
N GLY A 75 11.73 -0.96 -15.83
CA GLY A 75 12.91 -0.18 -16.20
C GLY A 75 14.22 -0.77 -15.70
N GLY A 76 15.34 -0.18 -16.13
CA GLY A 76 16.69 -0.65 -15.83
C GLY A 76 17.06 -0.65 -14.33
N ARG A 77 16.39 0.15 -13.50
CA ARG A 77 16.65 0.22 -12.05
C ARG A 77 16.39 -1.11 -11.37
N MET A 78 15.40 -1.90 -11.83
CA MET A 78 15.10 -3.22 -11.28
C MET A 78 16.24 -4.24 -11.44
N LYS A 79 17.23 -3.95 -12.30
CA LYS A 79 18.43 -4.79 -12.45
C LYS A 79 19.52 -4.43 -11.44
N ILE A 80 19.47 -3.25 -10.85
CA ILE A 80 20.44 -2.75 -9.86
C ILE A 80 19.98 -3.11 -8.46
N GLU A 81 18.70 -2.81 -8.16
CA GLU A 81 18.11 -3.05 -6.86
C GLU A 81 17.69 -4.52 -6.74
N THR A 82 18.24 -5.22 -5.76
CA THR A 82 17.74 -6.51 -5.28
C THR A 82 17.25 -6.28 -3.87
N ASP A 83 15.95 -6.00 -3.75
CA ASP A 83 15.36 -5.64 -2.47
C ASP A 83 15.34 -6.85 -1.53
N THR A 84 15.91 -6.68 -0.35
CA THR A 84 15.85 -7.61 0.77
C THR A 84 15.53 -6.86 2.05
N ILE A 85 14.99 -7.56 3.04
CA ILE A 85 14.62 -6.97 4.32
C ILE A 85 15.72 -7.25 5.34
N GLU A 86 16.29 -6.19 5.92
CA GLU A 86 17.15 -6.29 7.08
C GLU A 86 16.35 -5.96 8.35
N ILE A 87 16.04 -6.97 9.16
CA ILE A 87 15.38 -6.76 10.45
C ILE A 87 16.42 -6.22 11.47
N ARG A 88 16.12 -5.06 12.07
CA ARG A 88 16.98 -4.36 13.03
C ARG A 88 16.53 -4.51 14.49
N SER A 89 15.24 -4.79 14.70
CA SER A 89 14.67 -4.99 16.05
C SER A 89 13.38 -5.81 15.98
N GLY A 90 12.89 -6.24 17.17
CA GLY A 90 11.58 -6.85 17.34
C GLY A 90 11.49 -8.33 16.99
N VAL A 91 12.57 -8.94 16.48
CA VAL A 91 12.63 -10.36 16.11
C VAL A 91 13.90 -11.00 16.65
N ARG A 92 13.81 -12.24 17.15
CA ARG A 92 14.95 -13.04 17.57
C ARG A 92 14.77 -14.50 17.14
N HIS A 93 15.77 -15.06 16.47
CA HIS A 93 15.73 -16.44 15.95
C HIS A 93 14.47 -16.72 15.08
N GLY A 94 14.06 -15.74 14.26
CA GLY A 94 12.88 -15.86 13.41
C GLY A 94 11.52 -15.72 14.12
N ILE A 95 11.51 -15.36 15.42
CA ILE A 95 10.28 -15.22 16.22
C ILE A 95 10.12 -13.76 16.68
N THR A 96 8.92 -13.21 16.53
CA THR A 96 8.57 -11.87 17.01
C THR A 96 8.57 -11.80 18.53
N LEU A 97 8.94 -10.63 19.06
CA LEU A 97 9.06 -10.38 20.50
C LEU A 97 7.89 -9.57 21.09
N GLY A 98 6.91 -9.13 20.27
CA GLY A 98 5.85 -8.21 20.68
C GLY A 98 6.31 -6.74 20.76
N SER A 99 7.59 -6.45 20.54
CA SER A 99 8.14 -5.09 20.48
C SER A 99 8.16 -4.57 19.03
N PRO A 100 8.34 -3.25 18.81
CA PRO A 100 8.40 -2.68 17.47
C PRO A 100 9.45 -3.35 16.58
N ILE A 101 9.04 -3.70 15.36
CA ILE A 101 9.93 -4.28 14.35
C ILE A 101 10.38 -3.15 13.43
N ALA A 102 11.70 -2.92 13.38
CA ALA A 102 12.31 -2.02 12.42
C ALA A 102 12.94 -2.84 11.29
N ALA A 103 12.49 -2.57 10.07
CA ALA A 103 12.93 -3.19 8.83
C ALA A 103 13.61 -2.14 7.95
N LEU A 104 14.80 -2.45 7.44
CA LEU A 104 15.57 -1.62 6.51
C LEU A 104 15.61 -2.29 5.13
N VAL A 105 15.36 -1.51 4.10
CA VAL A 105 15.59 -1.87 2.69
C VAL A 105 16.66 -0.95 2.14
N ALA A 106 17.87 -1.45 1.93
CA ALA A 106 18.99 -0.65 1.45
C ALA A 106 18.78 -0.23 -0.02
N ASN A 107 19.18 0.99 -0.37
CA ASN A 107 19.24 1.45 -1.75
C ASN A 107 20.67 1.25 -2.29
N ARG A 108 20.87 0.28 -3.18
CA ARG A 108 22.20 0.00 -3.75
C ARG A 108 22.70 1.10 -4.67
N ASP A 109 21.79 1.82 -5.32
CA ASP A 109 22.16 2.96 -6.20
C ASP A 109 22.63 4.19 -5.41
N TYR A 110 22.54 4.20 -4.07
CA TYR A 110 22.93 5.33 -3.22
C TYR A 110 24.40 5.73 -3.40
N GLU A 111 25.31 4.80 -3.69
CA GLU A 111 26.72 5.09 -3.95
C GLU A 111 26.93 6.12 -5.09
N ASN A 112 25.96 6.23 -6.02
CA ASN A 112 25.97 7.20 -7.11
C ASN A 112 25.27 8.53 -6.74
N TRP A 113 24.71 8.61 -5.53
CA TRP A 113 23.86 9.70 -5.08
C TRP A 113 24.31 10.32 -3.75
N ASP A 114 25.36 9.83 -3.15
CA ASP A 114 25.85 10.21 -1.82
C ASP A 114 26.05 11.71 -1.64
N VAL A 115 26.55 12.41 -2.68
CA VAL A 115 26.66 13.88 -2.67
C VAL A 115 25.28 14.55 -2.77
N ARG A 116 24.45 14.11 -3.74
CA ARG A 116 23.15 14.75 -4.02
C ARG A 116 22.11 14.51 -2.95
N MET A 117 22.21 13.39 -2.26
CA MET A 117 21.27 12.96 -1.21
C MET A 117 21.93 12.90 0.17
N ASN A 118 23.06 13.59 0.34
CA ASN A 118 23.73 13.67 1.62
C ASN A 118 22.81 14.39 2.64
N PRO A 119 22.60 13.84 3.85
CA PRO A 119 21.81 14.51 4.88
C PRO A 119 22.52 15.72 5.52
N TRP A 120 23.80 15.88 5.23
CA TRP A 120 24.65 16.97 5.74
C TRP A 120 25.12 17.87 4.61
N PRO A 121 25.53 19.11 4.91
CA PRO A 121 26.11 20.00 3.91
C PRO A 121 27.28 19.36 3.17
N VAL A 122 27.35 19.57 1.88
CA VAL A 122 28.44 19.15 0.99
C VAL A 122 29.14 20.36 0.39
N ASP A 123 30.42 20.23 0.05
CA ASP A 123 31.19 21.30 -0.56
C ASP A 123 30.93 21.43 -2.07
N GLU A 124 30.42 20.37 -2.70
CA GLU A 124 30.10 20.35 -4.13
C GLU A 124 28.78 21.08 -4.42
N GLU A 125 28.75 21.79 -5.55
CA GLU A 125 27.52 22.40 -6.05
C GLU A 125 26.59 21.33 -6.62
N VAL A 126 25.40 21.22 -6.05
CA VAL A 126 24.33 20.31 -6.51
C VAL A 126 23.27 21.12 -7.25
N PRO A 127 23.09 20.94 -8.57
CA PRO A 127 22.09 21.67 -9.33
C PRO A 127 20.67 21.34 -8.85
N GLU A 128 19.86 22.37 -8.63
CA GLU A 128 18.45 22.25 -8.30
C GLU A 128 17.63 21.77 -9.51
N ILE A 129 16.56 21.04 -9.24
CA ILE A 129 15.55 20.66 -10.24
C ILE A 129 14.41 21.66 -10.17
N THR A 130 14.16 22.38 -11.27
CA THR A 130 13.16 23.45 -11.35
C THR A 130 12.03 23.19 -12.34
N LEU A 131 12.08 22.08 -13.11
CA LEU A 131 11.09 21.71 -14.14
C LEU A 131 10.18 20.55 -13.68
N PRO A 132 9.01 20.85 -13.05
CA PRO A 132 8.13 19.86 -12.46
C PRO A 132 7.52 18.93 -13.51
N ARG A 133 7.28 17.67 -13.13
CA ARG A 133 6.62 16.69 -13.97
C ARG A 133 5.10 16.82 -13.86
N PRO A 134 4.36 16.98 -14.97
CA PRO A 134 2.89 16.90 -14.96
C PRO A 134 2.40 15.55 -14.41
N GLY A 135 1.41 15.60 -13.51
CA GLY A 135 0.85 14.40 -12.90
C GLY A 135 1.68 13.80 -11.75
N HIS A 136 2.78 14.45 -11.34
CA HIS A 136 3.57 14.11 -10.16
C HIS A 136 3.32 15.09 -9.00
N ALA A 137 3.89 14.80 -7.83
CA ALA A 137 3.76 15.66 -6.65
C ALA A 137 4.63 16.93 -6.71
N ASP A 138 5.56 17.03 -7.66
CA ASP A 138 6.67 17.99 -7.69
C ASP A 138 6.23 19.43 -7.40
N LEU A 139 5.37 20.01 -8.23
CA LEU A 139 4.96 21.41 -8.12
C LEU A 139 4.13 21.70 -6.85
N VAL A 140 3.15 20.85 -6.57
CA VAL A 140 2.25 21.06 -5.43
C VAL A 140 2.97 20.79 -4.10
N GLY A 141 3.88 19.79 -4.09
CA GLY A 141 4.72 19.50 -2.93
C GLY A 141 5.70 20.62 -2.63
N MET A 142 6.33 21.19 -3.67
CA MET A 142 7.19 22.37 -3.54
C MET A 142 6.44 23.53 -2.85
N TRP A 143 5.24 23.87 -3.31
CA TRP A 143 4.45 24.92 -2.68
C TRP A 143 4.03 24.60 -1.26
N LYS A 144 3.65 23.33 -1.00
CA LYS A 144 3.17 22.92 0.33
C LYS A 144 4.24 23.01 1.40
N TYR A 145 5.49 22.66 1.05
CA TYR A 145 6.60 22.55 1.99
C TYR A 145 7.64 23.66 1.85
N ASP A 146 7.35 24.67 1.00
CA ASP A 146 8.23 25.83 0.75
C ASP A 146 9.64 25.43 0.31
N HIS A 147 9.72 24.52 -0.67
CA HIS A 147 10.98 24.07 -1.26
C HIS A 147 11.29 24.82 -2.56
N SER A 148 12.56 25.12 -2.83
CA SER A 148 13.04 25.60 -4.13
C SER A 148 13.40 24.43 -5.07
N ASP A 149 14.07 23.42 -4.56
CA ASP A 149 14.46 22.22 -5.30
C ASP A 149 13.35 21.17 -5.28
N LEU A 150 12.85 20.82 -6.46
CA LEU A 150 11.83 19.77 -6.62
C LEU A 150 12.32 18.38 -6.17
N ARG A 151 13.66 18.19 -6.05
CA ARG A 151 14.24 16.95 -5.53
C ARG A 151 13.72 16.63 -4.13
N ASN A 152 13.57 17.62 -3.27
CA ASN A 152 13.06 17.48 -1.91
C ASN A 152 11.64 16.90 -1.84
N VAL A 153 10.89 16.95 -2.94
CA VAL A 153 9.55 16.38 -3.09
C VAL A 153 9.60 15.04 -3.82
N LEU A 154 10.28 15.01 -4.98
CA LEU A 154 10.22 13.86 -5.88
C LEU A 154 10.82 12.59 -5.28
N GLU A 155 11.81 12.71 -4.42
CA GLU A 155 12.49 11.57 -3.80
C GLU A 155 11.54 10.79 -2.87
N ARG A 156 10.79 11.48 -2.03
CA ARG A 156 9.80 10.83 -1.14
C ARG A 156 8.52 10.44 -1.87
N ALA A 157 8.09 11.20 -2.88
CA ALA A 157 6.90 10.91 -3.67
C ALA A 157 7.09 9.76 -4.69
N SER A 158 8.31 9.28 -4.85
CA SER A 158 8.67 8.18 -5.74
C SER A 158 7.99 6.87 -5.35
N ALA A 159 7.61 6.07 -6.37
CA ALA A 159 7.11 4.70 -6.16
C ALA A 159 8.14 3.76 -5.49
N ARG A 160 9.42 4.16 -5.35
CA ARG A 160 10.43 3.42 -4.57
C ARG A 160 10.02 3.25 -3.11
N GLU A 161 9.30 4.24 -2.54
CA GLU A 161 8.75 4.18 -1.18
C GLU A 161 7.91 2.92 -0.93
N THR A 162 7.25 2.39 -1.96
CA THR A 162 6.45 1.15 -1.84
C THR A 162 7.25 -0.07 -1.44
N ALA A 163 8.57 -0.08 -1.58
CA ALA A 163 9.40 -1.17 -1.04
C ALA A 163 9.31 -1.25 0.48
N ALA A 164 9.26 -0.12 1.20
CA ALA A 164 9.04 -0.11 2.63
C ALA A 164 7.61 -0.56 3.01
N ARG A 165 6.61 -0.26 2.17
CA ARG A 165 5.23 -0.76 2.38
C ARG A 165 5.15 -2.28 2.20
N VAL A 166 5.85 -2.83 1.21
CA VAL A 166 5.92 -4.29 1.00
C VAL A 166 6.67 -4.94 2.15
N ALA A 167 7.76 -4.34 2.65
CA ALA A 167 8.47 -4.84 3.82
C ALA A 167 7.58 -4.87 5.09
N ALA A 168 6.77 -3.83 5.32
CA ALA A 168 5.78 -3.83 6.41
C ALA A 168 4.65 -4.85 6.16
N GLY A 169 4.17 -4.90 4.90
CA GLY A 169 3.08 -5.78 4.48
C GLY A 169 3.44 -7.26 4.54
N SER A 170 4.70 -7.63 4.28
CA SER A 170 5.16 -9.02 4.40
C SER A 170 5.13 -9.52 5.85
N LEU A 171 5.43 -8.66 6.83
CA LEU A 171 5.26 -8.96 8.26
C LEU A 171 3.78 -9.15 8.63
N ALA A 172 2.90 -8.30 8.11
CA ALA A 172 1.47 -8.43 8.30
C ALA A 172 0.91 -9.68 7.61
N ARG A 173 1.42 -10.03 6.41
CA ARG A 173 1.07 -11.27 5.70
C ARG A 173 1.42 -12.49 6.52
N ALA A 174 2.63 -12.58 7.08
CA ALA A 174 3.03 -13.69 7.94
C ALA A 174 2.08 -13.88 9.14
N PHE A 175 1.57 -12.78 9.71
CA PHE A 175 0.56 -12.83 10.76
C PHE A 175 -0.78 -13.37 10.24
N LEU A 176 -1.23 -12.94 9.07
CA LEU A 176 -2.48 -13.40 8.46
C LEU A 176 -2.40 -14.85 8.00
N ASP A 177 -1.28 -15.27 7.42
CA ASP A 177 -1.03 -16.66 7.02
C ASP A 177 -1.11 -17.62 8.23
N ALA A 178 -0.59 -17.19 9.40
CA ALA A 178 -0.71 -17.94 10.65
C ALA A 178 -2.17 -18.05 11.16
N LEU A 179 -3.09 -17.22 10.64
CA LEU A 179 -4.54 -17.27 10.90
C LEU A 179 -5.32 -17.97 9.78
N GLY A 180 -4.64 -18.54 8.78
CA GLY A 180 -5.27 -19.20 7.63
C GLY A 180 -5.82 -18.24 6.57
N VAL A 181 -5.41 -16.96 6.59
CA VAL A 181 -5.86 -15.95 5.63
C VAL A 181 -4.85 -15.80 4.51
N SER A 182 -5.29 -15.97 3.27
CA SER A 182 -4.46 -15.83 2.07
C SER A 182 -4.84 -14.59 1.26
N VAL A 183 -3.85 -13.75 0.91
CA VAL A 183 -4.04 -12.55 0.08
C VAL A 183 -3.33 -12.75 -1.25
N ARG A 184 -4.05 -12.59 -2.36
CA ARG A 184 -3.56 -12.80 -3.72
C ARG A 184 -4.02 -11.64 -4.62
N SER A 185 -3.33 -11.43 -5.74
CA SER A 185 -3.76 -10.45 -6.74
C SER A 185 -3.45 -10.90 -8.15
N HIS A 186 -4.20 -10.38 -9.10
CA HIS A 186 -3.92 -10.50 -10.51
C HIS A 186 -4.26 -9.22 -11.27
N VAL A 187 -3.63 -9.03 -12.42
CA VAL A 187 -3.90 -7.91 -13.31
C VAL A 187 -5.10 -8.24 -14.20
N THR A 188 -6.05 -7.32 -14.26
CA THR A 188 -7.27 -7.47 -15.06
C THR A 188 -7.24 -6.65 -16.33
N ARG A 189 -6.39 -5.60 -16.42
CA ARG A 189 -6.25 -4.76 -17.63
C ARG A 189 -4.88 -4.10 -17.68
N VAL A 190 -4.32 -3.98 -18.88
CA VAL A 190 -3.21 -3.07 -19.20
C VAL A 190 -3.59 -2.25 -20.43
N ALA A 191 -3.59 -0.93 -20.32
CA ALA A 191 -4.02 0.00 -21.35
C ALA A 191 -5.40 -0.36 -21.93
N SER A 192 -5.47 -0.73 -23.22
CA SER A 192 -6.72 -1.10 -23.89
C SER A 192 -7.07 -2.58 -23.81
N VAL A 193 -6.15 -3.42 -23.37
CA VAL A 193 -6.35 -4.88 -23.27
C VAL A 193 -6.89 -5.24 -21.90
N GLU A 194 -8.04 -5.91 -21.87
CA GLU A 194 -8.72 -6.36 -20.65
C GLU A 194 -8.90 -7.88 -20.69
N ALA A 195 -8.65 -8.53 -19.59
CA ALA A 195 -8.99 -9.93 -19.38
C ALA A 195 -10.51 -10.10 -19.26
N GLY A 196 -11.03 -11.26 -19.66
CA GLY A 196 -12.43 -11.59 -19.45
C GLY A 196 -12.79 -11.60 -17.95
N PRO A 197 -14.09 -11.57 -17.62
CA PRO A 197 -14.52 -11.67 -16.23
C PRO A 197 -14.12 -13.04 -15.66
N LEU A 198 -13.42 -13.02 -14.53
CA LEU A 198 -12.97 -14.20 -13.81
C LEU A 198 -13.55 -14.17 -12.39
N ASP A 199 -13.83 -15.34 -11.86
CA ASP A 199 -14.16 -15.53 -10.44
C ASP A 199 -13.19 -16.57 -9.84
N PRO A 200 -11.89 -16.20 -9.69
CA PRO A 200 -10.85 -17.15 -9.33
C PRO A 200 -10.99 -17.63 -7.88
N VAL A 201 -10.72 -18.92 -7.67
CA VAL A 201 -10.49 -19.54 -6.37
C VAL A 201 -9.01 -19.46 -5.99
N LEU A 202 -8.65 -19.82 -4.76
CA LEU A 202 -7.28 -19.67 -4.27
C LEU A 202 -6.24 -20.41 -5.13
N GLU A 203 -6.58 -21.59 -5.59
CA GLU A 203 -5.71 -22.45 -6.40
C GLU A 203 -5.38 -21.87 -7.78
N ASP A 204 -6.27 -21.03 -8.34
CA ASP A 204 -6.04 -20.38 -9.63
C ASP A 204 -4.87 -19.40 -9.61
N PHE A 205 -4.47 -18.93 -8.42
CA PHE A 205 -3.34 -18.03 -8.26
C PHE A 205 -1.98 -18.73 -8.21
N GLU A 206 -1.94 -20.08 -8.26
CA GLU A 206 -0.68 -20.78 -8.35
C GLU A 206 0.05 -20.41 -9.64
N GLY A 207 1.31 -19.97 -9.52
CA GLY A 207 2.13 -19.56 -10.66
C GLY A 207 1.81 -18.17 -11.24
N VAL A 208 0.89 -17.39 -10.66
CA VAL A 208 0.57 -16.03 -11.16
C VAL A 208 1.80 -15.11 -11.19
N ASP A 209 2.77 -15.31 -10.31
CA ASP A 209 4.02 -14.55 -10.28
C ASP A 209 4.98 -14.94 -11.44
N ASP A 210 4.80 -16.07 -12.08
CA ASP A 210 5.56 -16.49 -13.26
C ASP A 210 5.01 -15.87 -14.55
N ASP A 211 3.76 -15.38 -14.54
CA ASP A 211 3.18 -14.66 -15.67
C ASP A 211 3.82 -13.26 -15.82
N PRO A 212 4.21 -12.87 -17.04
CA PRO A 212 4.94 -11.62 -17.27
C PRO A 212 4.18 -10.36 -16.87
N VAL A 213 2.86 -10.40 -16.79
CA VAL A 213 2.00 -9.27 -16.36
C VAL A 213 1.11 -9.62 -15.17
N ARG A 214 1.27 -10.84 -14.59
CA ARG A 214 0.46 -11.35 -13.47
C ARG A 214 -1.03 -11.44 -13.81
N CYS A 215 -1.37 -11.85 -15.02
CA CYS A 215 -2.74 -12.05 -15.49
C CYS A 215 -3.10 -13.54 -15.43
N LEU A 216 -4.28 -13.88 -14.88
CA LEU A 216 -4.77 -15.25 -14.80
C LEU A 216 -5.31 -15.78 -16.14
N ASP A 217 -5.57 -14.88 -17.12
CA ASP A 217 -5.96 -15.24 -18.46
C ASP A 217 -4.74 -15.24 -19.40
N PRO A 218 -4.26 -16.40 -19.88
CA PRO A 218 -3.05 -16.47 -20.71
C PRO A 218 -3.17 -15.75 -22.06
N GLU A 219 -4.37 -15.70 -22.66
CA GLU A 219 -4.59 -15.01 -23.94
C GLU A 219 -4.53 -13.49 -23.73
N ALA A 220 -5.19 -13.00 -22.69
CA ALA A 220 -5.11 -11.60 -22.30
C ALA A 220 -3.70 -11.20 -21.88
N SER A 221 -2.97 -12.07 -21.14
CA SER A 221 -1.57 -11.83 -20.76
C SER A 221 -0.68 -11.63 -22.00
N ALA A 222 -0.76 -12.51 -22.98
CA ALA A 222 0.00 -12.38 -24.21
C ALA A 222 -0.33 -11.08 -24.98
N ALA A 223 -1.60 -10.71 -25.06
CA ALA A 223 -2.05 -9.47 -25.67
C ALA A 223 -1.59 -8.23 -24.91
N MET A 224 -1.61 -8.25 -23.57
CA MET A 224 -1.09 -7.17 -22.72
C MET A 224 0.42 -6.97 -22.90
N VAL A 225 1.18 -8.06 -23.01
CA VAL A 225 2.63 -7.99 -23.29
C VAL A 225 2.89 -7.32 -24.64
N GLU A 226 2.15 -7.69 -25.67
CA GLU A 226 2.31 -7.05 -27.00
C GLU A 226 1.92 -5.56 -26.96
N GLU A 227 0.84 -5.20 -26.29
CA GLU A 227 0.41 -3.80 -26.13
C GLU A 227 1.51 -2.98 -25.40
N ILE A 228 2.12 -3.53 -24.34
CA ILE A 228 3.25 -2.91 -23.65
C ILE A 228 4.41 -2.69 -24.63
N ASN A 229 4.76 -3.68 -25.44
CA ASN A 229 5.86 -3.59 -26.40
C ASN A 229 5.61 -2.52 -27.48
N VAL A 230 4.37 -2.44 -27.99
CA VAL A 230 3.97 -1.45 -29.01
C VAL A 230 4.06 -0.03 -28.46
N LEU A 231 3.49 0.21 -27.27
CA LEU A 231 3.42 1.55 -26.69
C LEU A 231 4.77 2.00 -26.10
N ARG A 232 5.58 1.08 -25.61
CA ARG A 232 6.97 1.35 -25.20
C ARG A 232 7.82 1.90 -26.36
N LYS A 233 7.65 1.36 -27.59
CA LYS A 233 8.32 1.89 -28.80
C LYS A 233 7.88 3.32 -29.14
N LYS A 234 6.69 3.74 -28.67
CA LYS A 234 6.18 5.11 -28.80
C LYS A 234 6.57 6.03 -27.65
N ASN A 235 7.40 5.53 -26.69
CA ASN A 235 7.81 6.23 -25.48
C ASN A 235 6.64 6.61 -24.54
N GLU A 236 5.57 5.81 -24.53
CA GLU A 236 4.42 6.00 -23.65
C GLU A 236 4.54 5.17 -22.37
N SER A 237 3.91 5.64 -21.29
CA SER A 237 3.64 4.88 -20.07
C SER A 237 2.19 4.41 -20.05
N LEU A 238 1.94 3.28 -19.39
CA LEU A 238 0.66 2.60 -19.38
C LEU A 238 0.11 2.45 -17.98
N GLY A 239 -1.19 2.67 -17.85
CA GLY A 239 -1.99 2.29 -16.70
C GLY A 239 -2.75 0.99 -16.94
N GLY A 240 -3.64 0.66 -16.00
CA GLY A 240 -4.47 -0.52 -16.08
C GLY A 240 -5.27 -0.74 -14.80
N THR A 241 -5.77 -1.95 -14.61
CA THR A 241 -6.49 -2.36 -13.41
C THR A 241 -5.99 -3.69 -12.89
N PHE A 242 -6.20 -3.93 -11.62
CA PHE A 242 -5.92 -5.20 -10.96
C PHE A 242 -6.98 -5.49 -9.90
N GLU A 243 -7.07 -6.75 -9.51
CA GLU A 243 -7.89 -7.24 -8.40
C GLU A 243 -7.00 -7.84 -7.32
N VAL A 244 -7.33 -7.56 -6.05
CA VAL A 244 -6.80 -8.27 -4.88
C VAL A 244 -7.92 -9.11 -4.30
N ARG A 245 -7.68 -10.40 -4.09
CA ARG A 245 -8.58 -11.32 -3.41
C ARG A 245 -8.00 -11.80 -2.09
N VAL A 246 -8.88 -11.94 -1.10
CA VAL A 246 -8.53 -12.46 0.22
C VAL A 246 -9.46 -13.63 0.56
N PHE A 247 -8.86 -14.72 0.94
CA PHE A 247 -9.53 -15.96 1.31
C PHE A 247 -9.31 -16.27 2.80
N GLY A 248 -10.24 -16.97 3.42
CA GLY A 248 -10.10 -17.43 4.80
C GLY A 248 -10.40 -16.38 5.87
N LEU A 249 -11.03 -15.26 5.51
CA LEU A 249 -11.42 -14.24 6.49
C LEU A 249 -12.55 -14.74 7.40
N VAL A 250 -12.43 -14.47 8.70
CA VAL A 250 -13.55 -14.65 9.61
C VAL A 250 -14.61 -13.56 9.37
N PRO A 251 -15.91 -13.86 9.53
CA PRO A 251 -16.96 -12.84 9.49
C PRO A 251 -16.81 -11.82 10.62
N GLY A 252 -17.21 -10.57 10.37
CA GLY A 252 -17.31 -9.53 11.40
C GLY A 252 -16.00 -8.83 11.75
N LEU A 253 -15.02 -8.75 10.84
CA LEU A 253 -13.94 -7.76 10.93
C LEU A 253 -14.47 -6.41 10.44
N GLY A 254 -14.06 -5.33 11.08
CA GLY A 254 -14.64 -4.00 10.88
C GLY A 254 -15.94 -3.80 11.65
N SER A 255 -16.63 -2.68 11.42
CA SER A 255 -17.83 -2.32 12.16
C SER A 255 -18.78 -1.48 11.31
N HIS A 256 -20.07 -1.62 11.55
CA HIS A 256 -21.12 -0.75 11.00
C HIS A 256 -21.44 0.45 11.92
N VAL A 257 -20.87 0.47 13.11
CA VAL A 257 -21.23 1.43 14.17
C VAL A 257 -20.64 2.81 13.86
N SER A 258 -19.42 2.86 13.35
CA SER A 258 -18.69 4.11 13.04
C SER A 258 -18.15 4.06 11.61
N TRP A 259 -18.15 5.19 10.91
CA TRP A 259 -17.66 5.26 9.54
C TRP A 259 -16.16 4.99 9.43
N GLU A 260 -15.36 5.33 10.45
CA GLU A 260 -13.92 5.08 10.50
C GLU A 260 -13.58 3.59 10.67
N GLU A 261 -14.51 2.80 11.23
CA GLU A 261 -14.32 1.37 11.49
C GLU A 261 -14.74 0.49 10.31
N ARG A 262 -15.38 1.07 9.29
CA ARG A 262 -15.83 0.32 8.12
C ARG A 262 -14.64 -0.16 7.29
N MET A 263 -14.62 -1.48 6.98
CA MET A 263 -13.54 -2.09 6.20
C MET A 263 -13.46 -1.57 4.77
N ASP A 264 -14.61 -1.29 4.13
CA ASP A 264 -14.65 -0.70 2.79
C ASP A 264 -13.92 0.65 2.73
N GLY A 265 -14.16 1.52 3.72
CA GLY A 265 -13.47 2.80 3.84
C GLY A 265 -11.97 2.65 4.08
N ARG A 266 -11.56 1.77 5.01
CA ARG A 266 -10.14 1.51 5.34
C ARG A 266 -9.36 0.92 4.16
N LEU A 267 -9.94 -0.06 3.47
CA LEU A 267 -9.33 -0.70 2.30
C LEU A 267 -9.20 0.28 1.14
N ALA A 268 -10.25 1.05 0.84
CA ALA A 268 -10.21 2.08 -0.20
C ALA A 268 -9.13 3.15 0.11
N GLN A 269 -9.04 3.62 1.35
CA GLN A 269 -8.00 4.56 1.79
C GLN A 269 -6.60 3.99 1.58
N ALA A 270 -6.37 2.75 2.04
CA ALA A 270 -5.06 2.10 1.95
C ALA A 270 -4.63 1.92 0.49
N VAL A 271 -5.51 1.39 -0.36
CA VAL A 271 -5.22 1.15 -1.78
C VAL A 271 -5.07 2.47 -2.54
N CYS A 272 -5.95 3.47 -2.34
CA CYS A 272 -5.83 4.79 -2.97
C CYS A 272 -4.59 5.58 -2.51
N SER A 273 -3.97 5.22 -1.37
CA SER A 273 -2.73 5.83 -0.90
C SER A 273 -1.48 5.39 -1.68
N ILE A 274 -1.58 4.34 -2.49
CA ILE A 274 -0.48 3.84 -3.32
C ILE A 274 -0.27 4.81 -4.49
N GLN A 275 1.00 5.09 -4.80
CA GLN A 275 1.36 5.95 -5.93
C GLN A 275 0.73 5.43 -7.24
N SER A 276 0.21 6.36 -8.03
CA SER A 276 -0.49 6.11 -9.30
C SER A 276 -1.89 5.50 -9.21
N ILE A 277 -2.36 5.05 -8.06
CA ILE A 277 -3.76 4.62 -7.92
C ILE A 277 -4.69 5.83 -7.99
N LYS A 278 -5.79 5.69 -8.75
CA LYS A 278 -6.81 6.72 -8.97
C LYS A 278 -8.21 6.32 -8.52
N GLY A 279 -8.41 5.04 -8.26
CA GLY A 279 -9.67 4.52 -7.76
C GLY A 279 -9.50 3.14 -7.15
N ALA A 280 -10.35 2.82 -6.18
CA ALA A 280 -10.50 1.51 -5.59
C ALA A 280 -11.99 1.21 -5.39
N SER A 281 -12.39 -0.05 -5.51
CA SER A 281 -13.77 -0.49 -5.24
C SER A 281 -13.76 -1.86 -4.55
N ILE A 282 -14.83 -2.14 -3.83
CA ILE A 282 -15.09 -3.45 -3.22
C ILE A 282 -16.03 -4.22 -4.14
N GLY A 283 -15.65 -5.44 -4.48
CA GLY A 283 -16.41 -6.28 -5.41
C GLY A 283 -16.59 -5.65 -6.80
N PRO A 284 -17.49 -6.15 -7.62
CA PRO A 284 -17.79 -5.64 -8.96
C PRO A 284 -18.69 -4.39 -8.89
N ALA A 285 -18.23 -3.33 -8.21
CA ALA A 285 -19.04 -2.17 -7.80
C ALA A 285 -19.84 -1.51 -8.94
N TRP A 286 -19.23 -1.36 -10.13
CA TRP A 286 -19.90 -0.73 -11.26
C TRP A 286 -20.96 -1.61 -11.92
N ASP A 287 -20.73 -2.94 -11.92
CA ASP A 287 -21.71 -3.92 -12.37
C ASP A 287 -22.91 -3.94 -11.42
N VAL A 288 -22.65 -4.07 -10.11
CA VAL A 288 -23.68 -4.07 -9.05
C VAL A 288 -24.51 -2.78 -9.09
N ALA A 289 -23.88 -1.62 -9.30
CA ALA A 289 -24.57 -0.33 -9.39
C ALA A 289 -25.53 -0.24 -10.58
N SER A 290 -25.36 -1.06 -11.61
CA SER A 290 -26.23 -1.09 -12.81
C SER A 290 -27.39 -2.08 -12.68
N ARG A 291 -27.45 -2.92 -11.62
CA ARG A 291 -28.44 -3.97 -11.43
C ARG A 291 -29.66 -3.52 -10.62
N PRO A 292 -30.84 -4.10 -10.86
CA PRO A 292 -31.95 -4.03 -9.90
C PRO A 292 -31.53 -4.64 -8.54
N GLY A 293 -32.08 -4.12 -7.43
CA GLY A 293 -31.72 -4.58 -6.09
C GLY A 293 -31.85 -6.09 -5.87
N SER A 294 -32.87 -6.73 -6.45
CA SER A 294 -33.06 -8.18 -6.36
C SER A 294 -31.99 -9.01 -7.10
N GLU A 295 -31.23 -8.39 -8.01
CA GLU A 295 -30.15 -9.02 -8.75
C GLU A 295 -28.75 -8.55 -8.25
N ALA A 296 -28.74 -7.57 -7.38
CA ALA A 296 -27.51 -6.96 -6.84
C ALA A 296 -27.08 -7.53 -5.50
N HIS A 297 -28.05 -7.93 -4.67
CA HIS A 297 -27.76 -8.43 -3.31
C HIS A 297 -27.58 -9.94 -3.29
N ASP A 298 -26.69 -10.41 -2.43
CA ASP A 298 -26.40 -11.81 -2.21
C ASP A 298 -27.43 -12.38 -1.23
N GLU A 299 -28.22 -13.38 -1.68
CA GLU A 299 -29.21 -14.06 -0.83
C GLU A 299 -28.50 -14.92 0.23
N ILE A 300 -29.13 -15.07 1.40
CA ILE A 300 -28.56 -15.81 2.53
C ILE A 300 -29.27 -17.16 2.61
N PHE A 301 -28.50 -18.24 2.63
CA PHE A 301 -28.94 -19.61 2.74
C PHE A 301 -28.41 -20.24 4.04
N PHE A 302 -28.96 -21.37 4.41
CA PHE A 302 -28.51 -22.18 5.54
C PHE A 302 -28.58 -23.66 5.20
N SER A 303 -27.51 -24.38 5.50
CA SER A 303 -27.47 -25.85 5.51
C SER A 303 -26.75 -26.34 6.77
N ASP A 304 -27.02 -27.61 7.16
CA ASP A 304 -26.34 -28.22 8.31
C ASP A 304 -24.83 -28.43 8.04
N GLU A 305 -24.44 -28.48 6.78
CA GLU A 305 -23.07 -28.72 6.35
C GLU A 305 -22.22 -27.42 6.33
N GLU A 306 -22.78 -26.36 5.75
CA GLU A 306 -22.05 -25.09 5.52
C GLU A 306 -22.46 -23.99 6.53
N GLY A 307 -23.55 -24.15 7.25
CA GLY A 307 -24.13 -23.11 8.07
C GLY A 307 -24.79 -22.02 7.23
N PHE A 308 -24.69 -20.75 7.68
CA PHE A 308 -25.12 -19.60 6.89
C PHE A 308 -24.10 -19.32 5.80
N HIS A 309 -24.54 -19.31 4.55
CA HIS A 309 -23.68 -19.09 3.37
C HIS A 309 -24.41 -18.28 2.29
N ARG A 310 -23.68 -17.89 1.25
CA ARG A 310 -24.18 -17.18 0.06
C ARG A 310 -23.77 -17.95 -1.19
N GLU A 311 -24.66 -17.98 -2.19
CA GLU A 311 -24.36 -18.59 -3.49
C GLU A 311 -23.72 -17.62 -4.47
N THR A 312 -23.70 -16.33 -4.14
CA THR A 312 -23.05 -15.26 -4.92
C THR A 312 -22.28 -14.34 -3.99
N ASN A 313 -21.29 -13.62 -4.53
CA ASN A 313 -20.45 -12.68 -3.76
C ASN A 313 -20.36 -11.32 -4.46
N ARG A 314 -21.51 -10.73 -4.80
CA ARG A 314 -21.59 -9.42 -5.45
C ARG A 314 -21.24 -8.29 -4.48
N SER A 315 -21.39 -8.51 -3.19
CA SER A 315 -20.93 -7.61 -2.12
C SER A 315 -19.40 -7.53 -2.02
N GLY A 316 -18.68 -8.47 -2.68
CA GLY A 316 -17.22 -8.54 -2.64
C GLY A 316 -16.66 -8.86 -1.26
N GLY A 317 -17.40 -9.66 -0.46
CA GLY A 317 -17.00 -10.11 0.88
C GLY A 317 -17.25 -9.10 2.01
N LEU A 318 -17.92 -7.97 1.73
CA LEU A 318 -18.24 -6.95 2.74
C LEU A 318 -19.72 -6.56 2.72
N GLU A 319 -20.35 -6.62 3.88
CA GLU A 319 -21.68 -6.07 4.09
C GLU A 319 -21.69 -5.13 5.30
N GLY A 320 -22.28 -3.96 5.14
CA GLY A 320 -22.33 -2.96 6.20
C GLY A 320 -20.95 -2.50 6.73
N GLY A 321 -19.88 -2.68 5.97
CA GLY A 321 -18.50 -2.38 6.38
C GLY A 321 -17.83 -3.48 7.20
N MET A 322 -18.40 -4.69 7.23
CA MET A 322 -17.87 -5.85 7.94
C MET A 322 -17.65 -7.02 6.97
N THR A 323 -16.63 -7.84 7.24
CA THR A 323 -16.40 -9.08 6.48
C THR A 323 -17.55 -10.07 6.68
N THR A 324 -17.92 -10.77 5.60
CA THR A 324 -19.00 -11.76 5.59
C THR A 324 -18.51 -13.20 5.78
N GLY A 325 -17.20 -13.42 5.60
CA GLY A 325 -16.60 -14.76 5.49
C GLY A 325 -16.36 -15.19 4.03
N GLU A 326 -17.13 -14.63 3.10
CA GLU A 326 -16.89 -14.83 1.66
C GLU A 326 -15.57 -14.17 1.23
N PRO A 327 -14.97 -14.59 0.09
CA PRO A 327 -13.76 -13.95 -0.42
C PRO A 327 -13.90 -12.44 -0.55
N LEU A 328 -12.99 -11.70 0.08
CA LEU A 328 -12.93 -10.24 -0.06
C LEU A 328 -12.27 -9.86 -1.39
N THR A 329 -12.94 -9.01 -2.16
CA THR A 329 -12.44 -8.54 -3.46
C THR A 329 -12.24 -7.02 -3.45
N VAL A 330 -11.03 -6.58 -3.77
CA VAL A 330 -10.66 -5.16 -3.90
C VAL A 330 -10.12 -4.90 -5.29
N ASN A 331 -10.80 -4.08 -6.08
CA ASN A 331 -10.37 -3.68 -7.41
C ASN A 331 -9.71 -2.30 -7.37
N ALA A 332 -8.70 -2.07 -8.21
CA ALA A 332 -8.04 -0.78 -8.30
C ALA A 332 -7.65 -0.37 -9.72
N ALA A 333 -7.68 0.95 -9.95
CA ALA A 333 -7.29 1.57 -11.21
C ALA A 333 -5.97 2.36 -11.05
N VAL A 334 -5.00 2.03 -11.88
CA VAL A 334 -3.66 2.62 -11.93
C VAL A 334 -3.59 3.58 -13.12
N LYS A 335 -3.30 4.87 -12.88
CA LYS A 335 -3.00 5.77 -14.00
C LYS A 335 -1.61 5.47 -14.59
N PRO A 336 -1.34 5.83 -15.85
CA PRO A 336 0.02 5.84 -16.38
C PRO A 336 0.97 6.63 -15.48
N ILE A 337 2.21 6.17 -15.33
CA ILE A 337 3.20 6.89 -14.53
C ILE A 337 3.58 8.21 -15.18
N SER A 338 3.83 9.21 -14.35
CA SER A 338 4.06 10.60 -14.80
C SER A 338 5.46 10.85 -15.36
N THR A 339 6.41 9.94 -15.11
CA THR A 339 7.75 10.01 -15.69
C THR A 339 7.74 9.35 -17.06
N LEU A 340 7.92 10.14 -18.11
CA LEU A 340 7.89 9.71 -19.51
C LEU A 340 9.27 9.85 -20.15
N THR A 341 9.65 8.89 -20.99
CA THR A 341 10.86 9.04 -21.86
C THR A 341 10.67 10.15 -22.90
N LYS A 342 9.42 10.45 -23.27
CA LYS A 342 9.00 11.63 -24.04
C LYS A 342 8.42 12.67 -23.07
N PRO A 343 9.21 13.61 -22.53
CA PRO A 343 8.72 14.50 -21.49
C PRO A 343 7.65 15.44 -22.01
N LEU A 344 6.66 15.70 -21.14
CA LEU A 344 5.59 16.65 -21.39
C LEU A 344 6.11 18.09 -21.19
N ARG A 345 5.37 19.06 -21.70
CA ARG A 345 5.64 20.49 -21.50
C ARG A 345 5.49 20.81 -20.00
N SER A 346 6.38 21.66 -19.52
CA SER A 346 6.43 22.18 -18.17
C SER A 346 6.83 23.64 -18.17
N VAL A 347 6.92 24.24 -17.00
CA VAL A 347 7.38 25.61 -16.80
C VAL A 347 8.40 25.57 -15.67
N ASP A 348 9.54 26.20 -15.90
CA ASP A 348 10.58 26.36 -14.88
C ASP A 348 10.02 27.14 -13.68
N THR A 349 10.20 26.62 -12.48
CA THR A 349 9.61 27.21 -11.26
C THR A 349 10.32 28.48 -10.83
N GLU A 350 11.55 28.70 -11.26
CA GLU A 350 12.37 29.88 -10.93
C GLU A 350 12.22 30.95 -12.01
N THR A 351 12.56 30.63 -13.25
CA THR A 351 12.60 31.59 -14.36
C THR A 351 11.22 31.88 -14.97
N LYS A 352 10.22 31.01 -14.75
CA LYS A 352 8.90 31.04 -15.37
C LYS A 352 8.88 30.80 -16.89
N GLU A 353 10.01 30.36 -17.45
CA GLU A 353 10.12 30.06 -18.86
C GLU A 353 9.55 28.67 -19.17
N PRO A 354 8.92 28.50 -20.36
CA PRO A 354 8.47 27.19 -20.82
C PRO A 354 9.64 26.23 -21.04
N GLY A 355 9.46 24.97 -20.61
CA GLY A 355 10.47 23.92 -20.75
C GLY A 355 9.84 22.52 -20.89
N GLN A 356 10.70 21.52 -20.86
CA GLN A 356 10.29 20.12 -20.79
C GLN A 356 10.48 19.60 -19.37
N ALA A 357 9.52 18.82 -18.91
CA ALA A 357 9.55 18.21 -17.59
C ALA A 357 10.85 17.42 -17.35
N HIS A 358 11.31 17.41 -16.11
CA HIS A 358 12.49 16.65 -15.68
C HIS A 358 12.37 15.17 -16.07
N LYS A 359 13.47 14.60 -16.57
CA LYS A 359 13.57 13.20 -16.99
C LYS A 359 14.25 12.37 -15.91
N GLU A 360 13.61 11.25 -15.60
CA GLU A 360 14.21 10.19 -14.78
C GLU A 360 14.11 8.84 -15.51
N ARG A 361 14.87 7.85 -15.05
CA ARG A 361 14.68 6.45 -15.49
C ARG A 361 13.26 6.00 -15.11
N THR A 362 12.56 5.32 -16.02
CA THR A 362 11.16 4.99 -15.84
C THR A 362 10.81 3.58 -16.33
N ASP A 363 9.77 3.02 -15.76
CA ASP A 363 9.06 1.84 -16.24
C ASP A 363 8.11 2.22 -17.39
N SER A 364 7.69 1.27 -18.21
CA SER A 364 6.61 1.47 -19.18
C SER A 364 5.26 1.27 -18.53
N THR A 365 5.15 0.34 -17.60
CA THR A 365 3.98 0.14 -16.74
C THR A 365 4.41 -0.32 -15.35
N VAL A 366 3.58 -0.02 -14.34
CA VAL A 366 3.76 -0.46 -12.95
C VAL A 366 2.58 -1.28 -12.45
N VAL A 367 1.63 -1.62 -13.32
CA VAL A 367 0.38 -2.30 -12.91
C VAL A 367 0.66 -3.62 -12.16
N PRO A 368 1.54 -4.54 -12.64
CA PRO A 368 1.85 -5.76 -11.91
C PRO A 368 2.46 -5.50 -10.52
N ALA A 369 3.39 -4.55 -10.43
CA ALA A 369 4.00 -4.18 -9.16
C ALA A 369 3.00 -3.51 -8.19
N ALA A 370 2.10 -2.68 -8.72
CA ALA A 370 1.06 -2.02 -7.92
C ALA A 370 0.08 -3.03 -7.31
N ALA A 371 -0.20 -4.14 -8.01
CA ALA A 371 -1.00 -5.25 -7.49
C ALA A 371 -0.33 -5.90 -6.25
N VAL A 372 0.97 -6.17 -6.29
CA VAL A 372 1.74 -6.71 -5.15
C VAL A 372 1.79 -5.71 -3.97
N VAL A 373 1.97 -4.42 -4.27
CA VAL A 373 1.91 -3.38 -3.23
C VAL A 373 0.52 -3.30 -2.60
N ALA A 374 -0.54 -3.48 -3.40
CA ALA A 374 -1.90 -3.48 -2.90
C ALA A 374 -2.19 -4.70 -2.01
N GLU A 375 -1.69 -5.90 -2.34
CA GLU A 375 -1.73 -7.04 -1.42
C GLU A 375 -1.14 -6.67 -0.06
N SER A 376 0.04 -6.05 -0.05
CA SER A 376 0.73 -5.63 1.18
C SER A 376 -0.10 -4.61 1.98
N MET A 377 -0.71 -3.63 1.31
CA MET A 377 -1.58 -2.64 1.97
C MET A 377 -2.86 -3.26 2.52
N VAL A 378 -3.45 -4.23 1.81
CA VAL A 378 -4.60 -5.01 2.28
C VAL A 378 -4.21 -5.85 3.49
N CYS A 379 -3.05 -6.52 3.47
CA CYS A 379 -2.53 -7.25 4.63
C CYS A 379 -2.40 -6.35 5.88
N LEU A 380 -1.87 -5.13 5.72
CA LEU A 380 -1.72 -4.18 6.83
C LEU A 380 -3.06 -3.77 7.44
N VAL A 381 -4.08 -3.52 6.60
CA VAL A 381 -5.45 -3.18 7.07
C VAL A 381 -6.10 -4.36 7.78
N LEU A 382 -6.00 -5.55 7.22
CA LEU A 382 -6.59 -6.76 7.81
C LEU A 382 -5.90 -7.15 9.11
N ALA A 383 -4.56 -7.07 9.17
CA ALA A 383 -3.82 -7.30 10.42
C ALA A 383 -4.27 -6.35 11.53
N ALA A 384 -4.48 -5.06 11.21
CA ALA A 384 -5.04 -4.09 12.15
C ALA A 384 -6.43 -4.51 12.63
N ALA A 385 -7.33 -4.91 11.71
CA ALA A 385 -8.69 -5.33 12.04
C ALA A 385 -8.73 -6.60 12.92
N TYR A 386 -7.85 -7.58 12.65
CA TYR A 386 -7.72 -8.76 13.51
C TYR A 386 -7.22 -8.39 14.91
N ARG A 387 -6.19 -7.52 14.99
CA ARG A 387 -5.65 -7.04 16.27
C ARG A 387 -6.67 -6.24 17.08
N GLU A 388 -7.46 -5.41 16.42
CA GLU A 388 -8.56 -4.65 17.05
C GLU A 388 -9.64 -5.56 17.61
N LYS A 389 -10.05 -6.60 16.86
CA LYS A 389 -11.13 -7.50 17.23
C LYS A 389 -10.74 -8.52 18.29
N PHE A 390 -9.56 -9.13 18.16
CA PHE A 390 -9.16 -10.29 18.95
C PHE A 390 -8.12 -9.98 20.04
N GLY A 391 -7.40 -8.88 19.93
CA GLY A 391 -6.39 -8.48 20.93
C GLY A 391 -5.26 -9.50 21.05
N GLY A 392 -4.83 -9.77 22.29
CA GLY A 392 -3.80 -10.74 22.64
C GLY A 392 -2.36 -10.20 22.47
N ASP A 393 -1.46 -10.48 23.45
CA ASP A 393 -0.06 -10.05 23.36
C ASP A 393 0.83 -11.12 22.74
N SER A 394 0.35 -12.36 22.67
CA SER A 394 1.02 -13.49 22.03
C SER A 394 0.17 -14.13 20.94
N MET A 395 0.81 -14.87 20.02
CA MET A 395 0.10 -15.66 19.01
C MET A 395 -0.85 -16.70 19.63
N VAL A 396 -0.49 -17.23 20.80
CA VAL A 396 -1.33 -18.20 21.54
C VAL A 396 -2.67 -17.54 21.93
N ASP A 397 -2.61 -16.33 22.46
CA ASP A 397 -3.81 -15.58 22.87
C ASP A 397 -4.68 -15.21 21.66
N VAL A 398 -4.06 -14.76 20.58
CA VAL A 398 -4.76 -14.39 19.33
C VAL A 398 -5.49 -15.60 18.74
N LEU A 399 -4.78 -16.73 18.59
CA LEU A 399 -5.36 -17.96 18.03
C LEU A 399 -6.52 -18.47 18.87
N ALA A 400 -6.38 -18.51 20.19
CA ALA A 400 -7.44 -18.92 21.09
C ALA A 400 -8.67 -17.98 21.02
N ALA A 401 -8.46 -16.67 20.87
CA ALA A 401 -9.56 -15.71 20.71
C ALA A 401 -10.30 -15.88 19.39
N VAL A 402 -9.58 -16.11 18.28
CA VAL A 402 -10.17 -16.40 16.96
C VAL A 402 -10.96 -17.70 17.00
N GLU A 403 -10.38 -18.79 17.52
CA GLU A 403 -11.03 -20.10 17.65
C GLU A 403 -12.33 -20.00 18.45
N SER A 404 -12.28 -19.41 19.63
CA SER A 404 -13.45 -19.22 20.50
C SER A 404 -14.56 -18.39 19.83
N TYR A 405 -14.17 -17.38 19.04
CA TYR A 405 -15.14 -16.60 18.27
C TYR A 405 -15.79 -17.42 17.17
N CYS A 406 -15.02 -18.18 16.39
CA CYS A 406 -15.52 -19.03 15.31
C CYS A 406 -16.46 -20.12 15.85
N GLU A 407 -16.08 -20.80 16.95
CA GLU A 407 -16.92 -21.77 17.63
C GLU A 407 -18.29 -21.16 18.06
N ARG A 408 -18.26 -19.98 18.68
CA ARG A 408 -19.45 -19.28 19.15
C ARG A 408 -20.44 -18.93 18.06
N ILE A 409 -19.96 -18.60 16.87
CA ILE A 409 -20.82 -18.23 15.71
C ILE A 409 -21.08 -19.42 14.77
N GLY A 410 -20.53 -20.60 15.07
CA GLY A 410 -20.63 -21.78 14.21
C GLY A 410 -19.92 -21.65 12.86
N TRP A 411 -18.90 -20.83 12.79
CA TRP A 411 -18.06 -20.65 11.60
C TRP A 411 -16.97 -21.74 11.55
N ARG A 412 -16.78 -22.40 10.39
CA ARG A 412 -15.86 -23.54 10.22
C ARG A 412 -14.75 -23.22 9.23
#